data_76f650a088660f1d02c0b13181f818d8
#
_entry.id   76f650a088660f1d02c0b13181f818d8
#
_cell.length_a   1.000
_cell.length_b   1.000
_cell.length_c   1.000
_cell.angle_alpha   90.00
_cell.angle_beta   90.00
_cell.angle_gamma   90.00
#
_symmetry.space_group_name_H-M   'P 1'
#
loop_
_entity.id
_entity.type
_entity.pdbx_description
1 polymer ?
#
loop_
_entity_poly.entity_id
_entity_poly.type
_entity_poly.pdbx_seq_one_letter_code
_entity_poly.pdbx_strand_id
1 'polypeptide(L)'
;METLIANTYQDPFPHAIINNFYNEEELKLIWEELNFYTKPDKLLVAEKYGGVVDATNAKALHLDSIYTNHRKLSNILTVNRKLFEKEILEAFSSLGGCCVIAKDCNWDITKVRYYHNEEYYEPHTDKVFQFLAFSYFFKQPKKFNGGDLLFPEYDYKYTCDNNSMIIFPGWVQHGVKEVSVEDRDYSNYYDGWGRYSITNFFSYKKKEDL
;
A
#
# COMPACT_ATOMS: atom_id res chain seq x y z
N MET A 1 20.37 -3.48 14.40
CA MET A 1 19.07 -3.24 13.77
C MET A 1 18.64 -1.84 14.18
N GLU A 2 18.38 -0.97 13.24
CA GLU A 2 17.77 0.32 13.54
C GLU A 2 16.34 0.05 14.04
N THR A 3 15.98 0.67 15.13
CA THR A 3 14.63 0.54 15.70
C THR A 3 13.66 1.28 14.76
N LEU A 4 12.67 0.59 14.21
CA LEU A 4 11.60 1.22 13.44
C LEU A 4 10.83 2.19 14.34
N ILE A 5 10.75 3.44 13.91
CA ILE A 5 10.01 4.48 14.63
C ILE A 5 8.72 4.75 13.87
N ALA A 6 7.59 4.38 14.45
CA ALA A 6 6.28 4.75 13.97
C ALA A 6 5.91 6.12 14.57
N ASN A 7 5.82 7.14 13.72
CA ASN A 7 5.31 8.45 14.11
C ASN A 7 3.79 8.40 14.07
N THR A 8 3.15 8.58 15.22
CA THR A 8 1.68 8.48 15.38
C THR A 8 1.05 9.86 15.50
N TYR A 9 -0.11 10.06 14.88
CA TYR A 9 -0.84 11.31 14.80
C TYR A 9 -2.33 11.09 15.07
N GLN A 10 -2.95 11.97 15.87
CA GLN A 10 -4.40 11.99 16.09
C GLN A 10 -5.12 12.84 15.05
N ASP A 11 -4.49 13.94 14.65
CA ASP A 11 -5.04 14.91 13.72
C ASP A 11 -4.43 14.74 12.32
N PRO A 12 -5.23 14.94 11.27
CA PRO A 12 -6.67 15.23 11.24
C PRO A 12 -7.56 13.98 11.43
N PHE A 13 -6.99 12.80 11.47
CA PHE A 13 -7.57 11.50 11.80
C PHE A 13 -6.46 10.61 12.38
N PRO A 14 -6.77 9.54 13.14
CA PRO A 14 -5.73 8.67 13.67
C PRO A 14 -4.96 7.96 12.56
N HIS A 15 -3.65 8.22 12.47
CA HIS A 15 -2.77 7.58 11.51
C HIS A 15 -1.34 7.43 12.06
N ALA A 16 -0.57 6.55 11.42
CA ALA A 16 0.85 6.41 11.70
C ALA A 16 1.66 6.47 10.40
N ILE A 17 2.84 7.10 10.44
CA ILE A 17 3.78 7.18 9.32
C ILE A 17 5.09 6.54 9.76
N ILE A 18 5.60 5.64 8.93
CA ILE A 18 6.88 4.96 9.14
C ILE A 18 7.74 5.20 7.90
N ASN A 19 8.83 5.93 8.08
CA ASN A 19 9.83 6.11 7.03
C ASN A 19 10.87 4.99 7.08
N ASN A 20 11.44 4.64 5.93
CA ASN A 20 12.42 3.57 5.79
C ASN A 20 11.91 2.26 6.40
N PHE A 21 10.65 1.91 6.10
CA PHE A 21 9.97 0.76 6.69
C PHE A 21 10.71 -0.56 6.42
N TYR A 22 11.22 -0.73 5.21
CA TYR A 22 12.00 -1.91 4.83
C TYR A 22 13.50 -1.61 4.81
N ASN A 23 14.31 -2.55 5.29
CA ASN A 23 15.75 -2.47 5.18
C ASN A 23 16.21 -2.77 3.74
N GLU A 24 17.51 -2.63 3.47
CA GLU A 24 18.06 -2.80 2.11
C GLU A 24 17.87 -4.22 1.54
N GLU A 25 17.96 -5.25 2.37
CA GLU A 25 17.74 -6.64 1.95
C GLU A 25 16.27 -6.89 1.60
N GLU A 26 15.36 -6.40 2.45
CA GLU A 26 13.92 -6.46 2.22
C GLU A 26 13.52 -5.68 0.96
N LEU A 27 14.09 -4.48 0.76
CA LEU A 27 13.86 -3.67 -0.44
C LEU A 27 14.32 -4.38 -1.72
N LYS A 28 15.45 -5.07 -1.68
CA LYS A 28 15.93 -5.85 -2.83
C LYS A 28 14.91 -6.93 -3.20
N LEU A 29 14.43 -7.69 -2.23
CA LEU A 29 13.41 -8.73 -2.44
C LEU A 29 12.10 -8.16 -2.98
N ILE A 30 11.66 -7.01 -2.47
CA ILE A 30 10.47 -6.30 -2.95
C ILE A 30 10.66 -5.88 -4.42
N TRP A 31 11.78 -5.25 -4.76
CA TRP A 31 12.05 -4.79 -6.11
C TRP A 31 12.20 -5.92 -7.12
N GLU A 32 12.78 -7.06 -6.74
CA GLU A 32 12.81 -8.26 -7.58
C GLU A 32 11.39 -8.69 -7.99
N GLU A 33 10.48 -8.71 -7.03
CA GLU A 33 9.10 -9.14 -7.29
C GLU A 33 8.27 -8.04 -8.00
N LEU A 34 8.41 -6.76 -7.67
CA LEU A 34 7.79 -5.65 -8.40
C LEU A 34 8.21 -5.64 -9.87
N ASN A 35 9.50 -5.81 -10.17
CA ASN A 35 10.00 -5.89 -11.54
C ASN A 35 9.47 -7.13 -12.28
N PHE A 36 9.27 -8.25 -11.57
CA PHE A 36 8.67 -9.45 -12.15
C PHE A 36 7.21 -9.21 -12.56
N TYR A 37 6.44 -8.46 -11.75
CA TYR A 37 5.04 -8.17 -12.03
C TYR A 37 4.84 -7.05 -13.05
N THR A 38 5.78 -6.15 -13.24
CA THR A 38 5.64 -5.02 -14.16
C THR A 38 5.76 -5.47 -15.62
N LYS A 39 4.74 -6.20 -16.07
CA LYS A 39 4.65 -6.80 -17.41
C LYS A 39 3.20 -6.83 -17.89
N PRO A 40 2.96 -6.81 -19.22
CA PRO A 40 1.61 -6.77 -19.82
C PRO A 40 0.70 -7.94 -19.41
N ASP A 41 1.27 -9.11 -19.17
CA ASP A 41 0.56 -10.34 -18.84
C ASP A 41 0.34 -10.54 -17.34
N LYS A 42 0.84 -9.63 -16.50
CA LYS A 42 0.81 -9.76 -15.04
C LYS A 42 -0.06 -8.70 -14.36
N LEU A 43 0.24 -7.43 -14.56
CA LEU A 43 -0.56 -6.35 -13.99
C LEU A 43 -1.92 -6.28 -14.68
N LEU A 44 -2.99 -6.36 -13.90
CA LEU A 44 -4.36 -6.46 -14.39
C LEU A 44 -5.07 -5.11 -14.28
N VAL A 45 -5.95 -4.82 -15.24
CA VAL A 45 -6.88 -3.67 -15.19
C VAL A 45 -8.00 -3.92 -14.17
N ALA A 46 -8.70 -2.86 -13.76
CA ALA A 46 -9.68 -2.88 -12.66
C ALA A 46 -10.72 -4.00 -12.78
N GLU A 47 -11.26 -4.25 -13.97
CA GLU A 47 -12.25 -5.32 -14.21
C GLU A 47 -11.73 -6.70 -13.85
N LYS A 48 -10.45 -6.94 -14.05
CA LYS A 48 -9.84 -8.27 -13.87
C LYS A 48 -9.37 -8.53 -12.45
N TYR A 49 -9.02 -7.49 -11.68
CA TYR A 49 -8.62 -7.68 -10.28
C TYR A 49 -9.74 -7.37 -9.27
N GLY A 50 -10.96 -7.09 -9.75
CA GLY A 50 -12.10 -6.76 -8.89
C GLY A 50 -12.02 -5.36 -8.29
N GLY A 51 -11.39 -4.41 -9.01
CA GLY A 51 -11.41 -2.99 -8.70
C GLY A 51 -12.71 -2.33 -9.17
N VAL A 52 -12.97 -1.12 -8.69
CA VAL A 52 -14.10 -0.31 -9.17
C VAL A 52 -13.69 0.36 -10.48
N VAL A 53 -14.23 -0.13 -11.59
CA VAL A 53 -13.84 0.26 -12.96
C VAL A 53 -13.89 1.76 -13.21
N ASP A 54 -14.94 2.41 -12.73
CA ASP A 54 -15.15 3.86 -12.93
C ASP A 54 -14.34 4.72 -11.94
N ALA A 55 -13.68 4.11 -10.96
CA ALA A 55 -12.96 4.82 -9.92
C ALA A 55 -11.44 4.81 -10.10
N THR A 56 -10.89 3.88 -10.89
CA THR A 56 -9.45 3.79 -11.11
C THR A 56 -9.11 3.19 -12.47
N ASN A 57 -8.08 3.73 -13.10
CA ASN A 57 -7.46 3.18 -14.30
C ASN A 57 -6.09 2.53 -14.02
N ALA A 58 -5.62 2.57 -12.77
CA ALA A 58 -4.37 1.94 -12.35
C ALA A 58 -4.44 0.41 -12.43
N LYS A 59 -3.30 -0.22 -12.68
CA LYS A 59 -3.18 -1.68 -12.72
C LYS A 59 -2.77 -2.26 -11.37
N ALA A 60 -3.28 -3.45 -11.07
CA ALA A 60 -3.00 -4.10 -9.80
C ALA A 60 -2.95 -5.62 -9.89
N LEU A 61 -2.45 -6.22 -8.79
CA LEU A 61 -2.48 -7.65 -8.53
C LEU A 61 -2.91 -7.90 -7.08
N HIS A 62 -3.75 -8.90 -6.90
CA HIS A 62 -4.06 -9.48 -5.61
C HIS A 62 -3.08 -10.62 -5.32
N LEU A 63 -2.08 -10.40 -4.48
CA LEU A 63 -1.07 -11.41 -4.19
C LEU A 63 -1.66 -12.62 -3.46
N ASP A 64 -2.58 -12.41 -2.55
CA ASP A 64 -3.25 -13.50 -1.82
C ASP A 64 -4.07 -14.41 -2.73
N SER A 65 -4.64 -13.89 -3.81
CA SER A 65 -5.34 -14.69 -4.80
C SER A 65 -4.39 -15.54 -5.64
N ILE A 66 -3.16 -15.04 -5.90
CA ILE A 66 -2.14 -15.77 -6.66
C ILE A 66 -1.49 -16.84 -5.78
N TYR A 67 -1.18 -16.53 -4.53
CA TYR A 67 -0.41 -17.37 -3.61
C TYR A 67 -1.26 -18.01 -2.51
N THR A 68 -2.54 -18.22 -2.72
CA THR A 68 -3.60 -18.62 -1.76
C THR A 68 -3.11 -19.43 -0.56
N ASN A 69 -2.45 -20.59 -0.82
CA ASN A 69 -1.92 -21.48 0.23
C ASN A 69 -0.38 -21.45 0.33
N HIS A 70 0.26 -20.58 -0.41
CA HIS A 70 1.72 -20.58 -0.59
C HIS A 70 2.34 -19.18 -0.44
N ARG A 71 1.85 -18.38 0.52
CA ARG A 71 2.31 -17.00 0.75
C ARG A 71 3.85 -16.85 0.80
N LYS A 72 4.55 -17.87 1.30
CA LYS A 72 6.03 -17.89 1.38
C LYS A 72 6.73 -17.89 0.01
N LEU A 73 6.02 -18.14 -1.09
CA LEU A 73 6.58 -18.05 -2.45
C LEU A 73 6.64 -16.61 -2.96
N SER A 74 5.96 -15.67 -2.30
CA SER A 74 6.05 -14.24 -2.58
C SER A 74 7.00 -13.58 -1.57
N ASN A 75 8.00 -12.88 -2.07
CA ASN A 75 8.89 -12.06 -1.25
C ASN A 75 8.09 -10.96 -0.54
N ILE A 76 7.21 -10.26 -1.28
CA ILE A 76 6.36 -9.18 -0.75
C ILE A 76 5.49 -9.70 0.40
N LEU A 77 4.76 -10.82 0.22
CA LEU A 77 3.93 -11.39 1.28
C LEU A 77 4.74 -11.83 2.49
N THR A 78 5.98 -12.24 2.29
CA THR A 78 6.89 -12.67 3.37
C THR A 78 7.38 -11.46 4.16
N VAL A 79 7.94 -10.45 3.50
CA VAL A 79 8.52 -9.28 4.20
C VAL A 79 7.44 -8.38 4.81
N ASN A 80 6.23 -8.36 4.23
CA ASN A 80 5.10 -7.60 4.75
C ASN A 80 4.59 -8.10 6.11
N ARG A 81 4.96 -9.32 6.53
CA ARG A 81 4.66 -9.78 7.90
C ARG A 81 5.25 -8.88 8.97
N LYS A 82 6.26 -8.08 8.65
CA LYS A 82 6.81 -7.03 9.50
C LYS A 82 5.75 -6.03 10.01
N LEU A 83 4.69 -5.76 9.23
CA LEU A 83 3.56 -4.94 9.67
C LEU A 83 2.92 -5.45 10.98
N PHE A 84 2.99 -6.76 11.22
CA PHE A 84 2.42 -7.41 12.41
C PHE A 84 3.42 -7.55 13.57
N GLU A 85 4.57 -6.89 13.49
CA GLU A 85 5.47 -6.79 14.63
C GLU A 85 4.80 -6.01 15.75
N LYS A 86 5.02 -6.47 16.97
CA LYS A 86 4.35 -5.97 18.17
C LYS A 86 4.52 -4.46 18.33
N GLU A 87 5.70 -3.97 18.09
CA GLU A 87 6.07 -2.56 18.25
C GLU A 87 5.25 -1.64 17.31
N ILE A 88 4.98 -2.08 16.09
CA ILE A 88 4.20 -1.33 15.10
C ILE A 88 2.73 -1.30 15.49
N LEU A 89 2.17 -2.47 15.78
CA LEU A 89 0.75 -2.58 16.13
C LEU A 89 0.45 -1.90 17.47
N GLU A 90 1.34 -1.98 18.46
CA GLU A 90 1.19 -1.27 19.73
C GLU A 90 1.31 0.24 19.57
N ALA A 91 2.26 0.73 18.76
CA ALA A 91 2.39 2.16 18.47
C ALA A 91 1.09 2.70 17.84
N PHE A 92 0.54 2.02 16.84
CA PHE A 92 -0.72 2.43 16.23
C PHE A 92 -1.92 2.27 17.20
N SER A 93 -1.97 1.19 17.99
CA SER A 93 -2.99 0.97 19.02
C SER A 93 -2.99 2.05 20.10
N SER A 94 -1.83 2.65 20.40
CA SER A 94 -1.69 3.72 21.41
C SER A 94 -2.46 5.00 21.08
N LEU A 95 -2.87 5.17 19.81
CA LEU A 95 -3.77 6.25 19.38
C LEU A 95 -5.16 6.16 20.03
N GLY A 96 -5.53 5.02 20.61
CA GLY A 96 -6.82 4.86 21.28
C GLY A 96 -8.00 4.75 20.31
N GLY A 97 -9.23 4.90 20.86
CA GLY A 97 -10.45 4.83 20.03
C GLY A 97 -10.53 3.54 19.21
N CYS A 98 -10.83 3.68 17.90
CA CYS A 98 -10.91 2.54 17.00
C CYS A 98 -9.57 1.84 16.77
N CYS A 99 -8.44 2.51 17.03
CA CYS A 99 -7.10 1.94 16.81
C CYS A 99 -6.71 0.89 17.87
N VAL A 100 -7.38 0.83 19.03
CA VAL A 100 -7.05 -0.11 20.12
C VAL A 100 -7.01 -1.56 19.64
N ILE A 101 -7.88 -1.95 18.70
CA ILE A 101 -7.94 -3.32 18.19
C ILE A 101 -6.77 -3.68 17.26
N ALA A 102 -5.96 -2.71 16.85
CA ALA A 102 -4.85 -2.96 15.91
C ALA A 102 -3.86 -4.00 16.44
N LYS A 103 -3.58 -3.99 17.75
CA LYS A 103 -2.70 -4.97 18.42
C LYS A 103 -3.19 -6.42 18.31
N ASP A 104 -4.49 -6.63 18.06
CA ASP A 104 -5.12 -7.94 17.97
C ASP A 104 -5.30 -8.38 16.50
N CYS A 105 -4.98 -7.52 15.51
CA CYS A 105 -5.05 -7.85 14.09
C CYS A 105 -4.11 -9.00 13.75
N ASN A 106 -4.63 -10.00 13.01
CA ASN A 106 -3.93 -11.24 12.73
C ASN A 106 -4.07 -11.71 11.28
N TRP A 107 -4.83 -11.00 10.47
CA TRP A 107 -5.16 -11.35 9.10
C TRP A 107 -5.01 -10.15 8.17
N ASP A 108 -4.52 -10.40 6.95
CA ASP A 108 -4.36 -9.38 5.92
C ASP A 108 -4.62 -9.92 4.50
N ILE A 109 -4.92 -8.98 3.60
CA ILE A 109 -4.87 -9.16 2.15
C ILE A 109 -3.89 -8.14 1.59
N THR A 110 -3.05 -8.54 0.66
CA THR A 110 -2.04 -7.68 0.04
C THR A 110 -2.33 -7.47 -1.45
N LYS A 111 -2.35 -6.21 -1.86
CA LYS A 111 -2.40 -5.79 -3.26
C LYS A 111 -1.15 -5.04 -3.65
N VAL A 112 -0.60 -5.33 -4.82
CA VAL A 112 0.38 -4.49 -5.49
C VAL A 112 -0.34 -3.65 -6.52
N ARG A 113 -0.11 -2.33 -6.53
CA ARG A 113 -0.62 -1.40 -7.55
C ARG A 113 0.53 -0.69 -8.22
N TYR A 114 0.35 -0.44 -9.51
CA TYR A 114 1.26 0.36 -10.32
C TYR A 114 0.48 1.48 -10.98
N TYR A 115 0.95 2.70 -10.78
CA TYR A 115 0.41 3.92 -11.38
C TYR A 115 1.44 4.48 -12.33
N HIS A 116 1.05 4.59 -13.58
CA HIS A 116 1.82 5.25 -14.62
C HIS A 116 1.16 6.58 -15.01
N ASN A 117 1.46 7.11 -16.20
CA ASN A 117 0.92 8.40 -16.60
C ASN A 117 -0.61 8.42 -16.70
N GLU A 118 -1.22 9.50 -16.20
CA GLU A 118 -2.68 9.73 -16.19
C GLU A 118 -3.46 8.70 -15.36
N GLU A 119 -2.79 7.94 -14.50
CA GLU A 119 -3.44 6.97 -13.62
C GLU A 119 -3.69 7.54 -12.23
N TYR A 120 -4.87 7.24 -11.70
CA TYR A 120 -5.41 7.77 -10.46
C TYR A 120 -6.29 6.75 -9.75
N TYR A 121 -6.77 7.13 -8.56
CA TYR A 121 -7.85 6.44 -7.88
C TYR A 121 -8.75 7.47 -7.20
N GLU A 122 -10.04 7.47 -7.59
CA GLU A 122 -11.04 8.34 -6.99
C GLU A 122 -11.20 8.09 -5.49
N PRO A 123 -11.59 9.13 -4.71
CA PRO A 123 -11.81 8.98 -3.29
C PRO A 123 -12.88 7.94 -2.95
N HIS A 124 -12.53 6.99 -2.08
CA HIS A 124 -13.37 5.89 -1.63
C HIS A 124 -13.05 5.49 -0.19
N THR A 125 -13.82 4.57 0.36
CA THR A 125 -13.56 3.97 1.68
C THR A 125 -13.51 2.45 1.55
N ASP A 126 -12.65 1.81 2.37
CA ASP A 126 -12.50 0.36 2.45
C ASP A 126 -13.11 -0.20 3.75
N LYS A 127 -14.39 0.13 4.00
CA LYS A 127 -15.12 -0.12 5.26
C LYS A 127 -15.16 -1.56 5.73
N VAL A 128 -14.94 -2.52 4.82
CA VAL A 128 -14.90 -3.95 5.16
C VAL A 128 -13.63 -4.35 5.90
N PHE A 129 -12.61 -3.50 5.89
CA PHE A 129 -11.35 -3.70 6.60
C PHE A 129 -11.23 -2.70 7.75
N GLN A 130 -10.63 -3.15 8.87
CA GLN A 130 -10.44 -2.29 10.02
C GLN A 130 -9.37 -1.25 9.76
N PHE A 131 -8.26 -1.67 9.12
CA PHE A 131 -7.12 -0.81 8.86
C PHE A 131 -6.50 -1.06 7.48
N LEU A 132 -5.85 -0.02 6.99
CA LEU A 132 -5.08 -0.02 5.76
C LEU A 132 -3.64 0.39 6.07
N ALA A 133 -2.68 -0.27 5.41
CA ALA A 133 -1.28 0.15 5.41
C ALA A 133 -0.81 0.25 3.97
N PHE A 134 -0.34 1.41 3.56
CA PHE A 134 0.15 1.68 2.22
C PHE A 134 1.64 1.97 2.25
N SER A 135 2.42 1.11 1.59
CA SER A 135 3.84 1.34 1.36
C SER A 135 4.07 1.81 -0.07
N TYR A 136 5.03 2.71 -0.26
CA TYR A 136 5.29 3.37 -1.53
C TYR A 136 6.70 3.09 -2.04
N PHE A 137 6.79 2.88 -3.36
CA PHE A 137 8.06 2.58 -4.02
C PHE A 137 8.12 3.25 -5.39
N PHE A 138 9.29 3.75 -5.73
CA PHE A 138 9.61 4.25 -7.07
C PHE A 138 11.12 4.21 -7.30
N LYS A 139 11.51 4.08 -8.58
CA LYS A 139 12.91 4.13 -8.97
C LYS A 139 13.52 5.50 -8.74
N GLN A 140 14.80 5.53 -8.39
CA GLN A 140 15.56 6.77 -8.27
C GLN A 140 16.36 7.06 -9.55
N PRO A 141 16.45 8.35 -9.97
CA PRO A 141 15.70 9.49 -9.45
C PRO A 141 14.21 9.39 -9.74
N LYS A 142 13.34 10.00 -8.92
CA LYS A 142 11.90 10.04 -9.16
C LYS A 142 11.61 10.75 -10.49
N LYS A 143 10.83 10.11 -11.38
CA LYS A 143 10.51 10.61 -12.73
C LYS A 143 9.00 10.86 -12.94
N PHE A 144 8.27 11.12 -11.88
CA PHE A 144 6.86 11.45 -11.96
C PHE A 144 6.48 12.53 -10.93
N ASN A 145 5.41 13.24 -11.22
CA ASN A 145 4.71 14.17 -10.34
C ASN A 145 3.36 13.57 -9.93
N GLY A 146 2.74 14.09 -8.86
CA GLY A 146 1.48 13.55 -8.35
C GLY A 146 1.67 12.24 -7.60
N GLY A 147 0.63 11.40 -7.62
CA GLY A 147 0.61 10.12 -6.91
C GLY A 147 0.48 10.24 -5.39
N ASP A 148 0.23 11.45 -4.86
CA ASP A 148 -0.04 11.67 -3.44
C ASP A 148 -1.30 10.93 -3.00
N LEU A 149 -1.33 10.48 -1.76
CA LEU A 149 -2.53 9.97 -1.13
C LEU A 149 -3.36 11.14 -0.60
N LEU A 150 -4.60 11.22 -1.06
CA LEU A 150 -5.54 12.28 -0.72
C LEU A 150 -6.53 11.80 0.33
N PHE A 151 -6.87 12.68 1.28
CA PHE A 151 -7.90 12.47 2.30
C PHE A 151 -8.88 13.64 2.26
N PRO A 152 -9.84 13.66 1.30
CA PRO A 152 -10.64 14.86 0.99
C PRO A 152 -11.49 15.35 2.14
N GLU A 153 -12.06 14.45 2.97
CA GLU A 153 -12.88 14.82 4.13
C GLU A 153 -12.11 15.66 5.17
N TYR A 154 -10.77 15.61 5.12
CA TYR A 154 -9.88 16.28 6.08
C TYR A 154 -9.02 17.36 5.46
N ASP A 155 -9.17 17.63 4.14
CA ASP A 155 -8.27 18.51 3.39
C ASP A 155 -6.79 18.17 3.63
N TYR A 156 -6.50 16.87 3.76
CA TYR A 156 -5.17 16.37 4.07
C TYR A 156 -4.59 15.59 2.88
N LYS A 157 -3.31 15.80 2.65
CA LYS A 157 -2.53 15.13 1.61
C LYS A 157 -1.27 14.54 2.20
N TYR A 158 -1.06 13.25 1.97
CA TYR A 158 0.19 12.57 2.29
C TYR A 158 1.04 12.45 1.03
N THR A 159 2.19 13.13 1.01
CA THR A 159 3.18 12.98 -0.06
C THR A 159 3.93 11.68 0.14
N CYS A 160 3.80 10.77 -0.83
CA CYS A 160 4.35 9.43 -0.74
C CYS A 160 5.85 9.44 -1.00
N ASP A 161 6.63 9.23 0.04
CA ASP A 161 8.09 9.07 -0.06
C ASP A 161 8.45 7.61 -0.36
N ASN A 162 9.60 7.41 -1.01
CA ASN A 162 10.11 6.06 -1.32
C ASN A 162 10.41 5.30 -0.03
N ASN A 163 9.98 4.05 0.05
CA ASN A 163 10.12 3.21 1.25
C ASN A 163 9.46 3.80 2.50
N SER A 164 8.37 4.54 2.32
CA SER A 164 7.53 5.01 3.42
C SER A 164 6.25 4.19 3.52
N MET A 165 5.65 4.14 4.71
CA MET A 165 4.36 3.51 4.97
C MET A 165 3.46 4.46 5.75
N ILE A 166 2.19 4.52 5.38
CA ILE A 166 1.14 5.14 6.19
C ILE A 166 0.11 4.09 6.60
N ILE A 167 -0.30 4.10 7.88
CA ILE A 167 -1.32 3.23 8.45
C ILE A 167 -2.49 4.08 8.91
N PHE A 168 -3.71 3.72 8.56
CA PHE A 168 -4.94 4.44 8.94
C PHE A 168 -6.17 3.54 8.94
N PRO A 169 -7.30 3.95 9.59
CA PRO A 169 -8.53 3.17 9.61
C PRO A 169 -9.20 3.09 8.24
N GLY A 170 -9.78 1.93 7.90
CA GLY A 170 -10.42 1.68 6.60
C GLY A 170 -11.68 2.52 6.31
N TRP A 171 -12.27 3.16 7.32
CA TRP A 171 -13.39 4.07 7.16
C TRP A 171 -12.98 5.48 6.68
N VAL A 172 -11.70 5.84 6.77
CA VAL A 172 -11.20 7.14 6.30
C VAL A 172 -11.25 7.18 4.78
N GLN A 173 -11.97 8.17 4.23
CA GLN A 173 -12.04 8.36 2.78
C GLN A 173 -10.67 8.75 2.25
N HIS A 174 -10.21 8.03 1.20
CA HIS A 174 -8.90 8.25 0.60
C HIS A 174 -8.92 8.00 -0.90
N GLY A 175 -8.02 8.65 -1.61
CA GLY A 175 -7.84 8.52 -3.05
C GLY A 175 -6.38 8.72 -3.44
N VAL A 176 -6.06 8.52 -4.72
CA VAL A 176 -4.71 8.75 -5.25
C VAL A 176 -4.78 9.83 -6.32
N LYS A 177 -4.04 10.92 -6.11
CA LYS A 177 -3.87 11.98 -7.10
C LYS A 177 -3.26 11.41 -8.37
N GLU A 178 -3.74 11.88 -9.51
CA GLU A 178 -3.20 11.50 -10.81
C GLU A 178 -1.68 11.58 -10.85
N VAL A 179 -1.06 10.56 -11.43
CA VAL A 179 0.38 10.46 -11.68
C VAL A 179 0.69 11.04 -13.06
N SER A 180 1.67 11.90 -13.16
CA SER A 180 2.21 12.42 -14.41
C SER A 180 3.68 12.03 -14.52
N VAL A 181 4.02 11.14 -15.46
CA VAL A 181 5.39 10.66 -15.66
C VAL A 181 6.14 11.60 -16.60
N GLU A 182 7.31 12.06 -16.15
CA GLU A 182 8.23 12.89 -16.94
C GLU A 182 8.95 12.03 -17.98
N ASP A 183 9.34 12.65 -19.11
CA ASP A 183 10.15 12.02 -20.19
C ASP A 183 9.68 10.60 -20.55
N ARG A 184 8.38 10.42 -20.58
CA ARG A 184 7.78 9.11 -20.81
C ARG A 184 7.92 8.65 -22.26
N ASP A 185 8.22 7.39 -22.42
CA ASP A 185 7.93 6.64 -23.63
C ASP A 185 6.53 6.04 -23.51
N TYR A 186 5.56 6.58 -24.24
CA TYR A 186 4.17 6.11 -24.21
C TYR A 186 4.00 4.67 -24.71
N SER A 187 4.98 4.15 -25.45
CA SER A 187 4.96 2.77 -25.93
C SER A 187 5.38 1.78 -24.84
N ASN A 188 6.03 2.24 -23.79
CA ASN A 188 6.59 1.41 -22.73
C ASN A 188 5.96 1.69 -21.34
N TYR A 189 4.65 1.46 -21.23
CA TYR A 189 3.93 1.55 -19.96
C TYR A 189 4.63 0.77 -18.82
N TYR A 190 5.28 -0.35 -19.14
CA TYR A 190 5.90 -1.27 -18.18
C TYR A 190 7.38 -0.99 -17.93
N ASP A 191 7.83 0.24 -18.08
CA ASP A 191 9.23 0.66 -17.84
C ASP A 191 9.60 0.70 -16.35
N GLY A 192 8.58 0.71 -15.48
CA GLY A 192 8.73 0.75 -14.03
C GLY A 192 9.09 2.12 -13.46
N TRP A 193 8.97 3.21 -14.23
CA TRP A 193 9.24 4.57 -13.78
C TRP A 193 8.05 5.26 -13.12
N GLY A 194 6.90 4.60 -13.05
CA GLY A 194 5.75 5.07 -12.32
C GLY A 194 5.87 4.83 -10.81
N ARG A 195 4.73 5.01 -10.14
CA ARG A 195 4.58 4.84 -8.68
C ARG A 195 4.02 3.47 -8.36
N TYR A 196 4.70 2.75 -7.49
CA TYR A 196 4.17 1.53 -6.89
C TYR A 196 3.56 1.80 -5.53
N SER A 197 2.52 1.05 -5.17
CA SER A 197 2.13 0.86 -3.78
C SER A 197 1.87 -0.60 -3.48
N ILE A 198 2.29 -1.02 -2.30
CA ILE A 198 1.88 -2.27 -1.68
C ILE A 198 0.86 -1.90 -0.62
N THR A 199 -0.38 -2.35 -0.81
CA THR A 199 -1.49 -2.05 0.09
C THR A 199 -1.83 -3.30 0.88
N ASN A 200 -1.74 -3.21 2.20
CA ASN A 200 -2.23 -4.22 3.12
C ASN A 200 -3.57 -3.77 3.70
N PHE A 201 -4.58 -4.59 3.50
CA PHE A 201 -5.89 -4.48 4.15
C PHE A 201 -5.86 -5.46 5.32
N PHE A 202 -5.91 -4.99 6.55
CA PHE A 202 -5.76 -5.88 7.69
C PHE A 202 -6.86 -5.73 8.74
N SER A 203 -7.14 -6.82 9.43
CA SER A 203 -8.23 -6.93 10.38
C SER A 203 -7.93 -7.98 11.44
N TYR A 204 -8.69 -7.91 12.53
CA TYR A 204 -8.84 -9.02 13.43
C TYR A 204 -9.82 -10.05 12.84
N LYS A 205 -9.44 -11.33 12.86
CA LYS A 205 -10.34 -12.46 12.59
C LYS A 205 -10.29 -13.44 13.75
N LYS A 206 -11.46 -13.99 14.12
CA LYS A 206 -11.53 -15.09 15.08
C LYS A 206 -10.85 -16.33 14.48
N LYS A 207 -10.31 -17.20 15.34
CA LYS A 207 -9.66 -18.44 14.88
C LYS A 207 -10.58 -19.36 14.07
N GLU A 208 -11.89 -19.26 14.30
CA GLU A 208 -12.93 -20.02 13.58
C GLU A 208 -13.13 -19.52 12.14
N ASP A 209 -12.67 -18.29 11.83
CA ASP A 209 -12.84 -17.63 10.54
C ASP A 209 -11.53 -17.62 9.71
N LEU A 210 -10.45 -18.21 10.23
CA LEU A 210 -9.13 -18.35 9.58
C LEU A 210 -8.99 -19.72 8.94
#